data_dd370396687bdf652bf7becc3e21ebf3
#
_entry.id   dd370396687bdf652bf7becc3e21ebf3
#
_cell.length_a   1.000
_cell.length_b   1.000
_cell.length_c   1.000
_cell.angle_alpha   90.00
_cell.angle_beta   90.00
_cell.angle_gamma   90.00
#
_symmetry.space_group_name_H-M   'P 1'
#
loop_
_entity.id
_entity.type
_entity.pdbx_description
1 polymer ?
#
loop_
_entity_poly.entity_id
_entity_poly.type
_entity_poly.pdbx_seq_one_letter_code
_entity_poly.pdbx_strand_id
1 'polypeptide(L)'
;MIYRTLCLVLASHWLAACSTTTPQTESDLFQAAQQGQGKAQYELANRLAAKPDYPEAMRWMKQAAEQAGPLAADADMRGKAALQVGNWYQAGLGEPKSPKQASGWWQRSAKLGNPDASYRLGMECRQQHKGKLANECLDWFEQAAKRDHASAQLILGQWYAGQAGSDEEAVKWLEKAAEQGNRDAQFQLGTRYEQGKGVSKRPDLALRWYEKAAAQQQPEALLVLARKAPPEEALSLYQRAANGGAAPAQLWLGQAYLAGKQVNQDLALGRYWLELAAGSGSHEAEYQLSLQQSDAAGREYWLMRAAEGGLSQAQLALAQWQQERGDLVTARQYFALAAAQGNVDARYAYGEMLRLGLGGKEDYVQALKQYRLAANAQHRIAQYRMGIMCEQGLGAPRNRVHAYAWYLLAATDGNQESVNARDELEKGMTEKEKSVGQKLAQHWFSQHKNQLELLPG
;
A
#
# COMPACT_ATOMS: atom_id res chain seq x y z
N MET A 1 52.39 31.16 -61.04
CA MET A 1 52.65 29.77 -60.63
C MET A 1 52.77 29.59 -59.11
N ILE A 2 52.47 30.59 -58.28
CA ILE A 2 52.65 30.53 -56.81
C ILE A 2 51.33 30.26 -56.07
N TYR A 3 50.16 30.38 -56.73
CA TYR A 3 48.84 30.19 -56.09
C TYR A 3 48.28 28.75 -56.13
N ARG A 4 48.93 27.79 -56.81
CA ARG A 4 48.48 26.40 -56.88
C ARG A 4 49.12 25.48 -55.87
N THR A 5 50.20 25.89 -55.23
CA THR A 5 50.93 25.03 -54.26
C THR A 5 50.45 25.28 -52.81
N LEU A 6 49.78 26.41 -52.51
CA LEU A 6 49.27 26.68 -51.13
C LEU A 6 47.93 25.97 -50.85
N CYS A 7 47.12 25.68 -51.89
CA CYS A 7 45.84 24.99 -51.71
C CYS A 7 45.96 23.47 -51.47
N LEU A 8 47.07 22.86 -51.85
CA LEU A 8 47.29 21.40 -51.66
C LEU A 8 47.84 21.05 -50.27
N VAL A 9 48.49 21.98 -49.58
CA VAL A 9 48.99 21.77 -48.21
C VAL A 9 47.92 22.01 -47.16
N LEU A 10 46.94 22.91 -47.42
CA LEU A 10 45.80 23.11 -46.54
C LEU A 10 44.69 22.05 -46.67
N ALA A 11 44.59 21.41 -47.84
CA ALA A 11 43.64 20.30 -48.04
C ALA A 11 44.08 18.99 -47.33
N SER A 12 45.40 18.78 -47.18
CA SER A 12 45.91 17.61 -46.45
C SER A 12 45.76 17.70 -44.92
N HIS A 13 45.65 18.92 -44.36
CA HIS A 13 45.38 19.12 -42.90
C HIS A 13 43.91 19.16 -42.56
N TRP A 14 42.99 19.35 -43.53
CA TRP A 14 41.53 19.29 -43.28
C TRP A 14 40.96 17.88 -43.50
N LEU A 15 41.65 16.99 -44.20
CA LEU A 15 41.25 15.59 -44.34
C LEU A 15 41.67 14.72 -43.14
N ALA A 16 42.50 15.24 -42.24
CA ALA A 16 42.84 14.57 -40.99
C ALA A 16 41.86 14.86 -39.83
N ALA A 17 40.90 15.76 -40.02
CA ALA A 17 39.90 16.13 -38.98
C ALA A 17 38.52 15.47 -39.18
N CYS A 18 38.29 14.73 -40.23
CA CYS A 18 37.18 13.80 -40.38
C CYS A 18 37.69 12.35 -40.27
N SER A 19 38.23 12.02 -39.10
CA SER A 19 38.34 10.61 -38.72
C SER A 19 36.92 10.13 -38.41
N THR A 20 36.21 9.64 -39.43
CA THR A 20 35.25 8.57 -39.24
C THR A 20 35.94 7.54 -38.39
N THR A 21 35.50 7.39 -37.14
CA THR A 21 35.95 6.28 -36.27
C THR A 21 35.57 4.99 -37.00
N THR A 22 36.51 4.44 -37.78
CA THR A 22 36.44 3.06 -38.22
C THR A 22 36.25 2.24 -36.93
N PRO A 23 35.32 1.29 -36.90
CA PRO A 23 35.14 0.46 -35.70
C PRO A 23 36.52 -0.21 -35.47
N GLN A 24 37.12 0.13 -34.32
CA GLN A 24 38.39 -0.46 -33.87
C GLN A 24 38.28 -1.97 -33.95
N THR A 25 39.16 -2.64 -34.68
CA THR A 25 39.13 -4.12 -34.72
C THR A 25 39.32 -4.65 -33.30
N GLU A 26 38.87 -5.85 -33.03
CA GLU A 26 39.06 -6.48 -31.71
C GLU A 26 40.56 -6.60 -31.38
N SER A 27 41.40 -6.82 -32.40
CA SER A 27 42.85 -6.85 -32.28
C SER A 27 43.43 -5.50 -31.85
N ASP A 28 43.00 -4.41 -32.50
CA ASP A 28 43.48 -3.05 -32.14
C ASP A 28 43.08 -2.68 -30.72
N LEU A 29 41.83 -3.03 -30.34
CA LEU A 29 41.31 -2.79 -28.99
C LEU A 29 42.10 -3.58 -27.93
N PHE A 30 42.44 -4.84 -28.24
CA PHE A 30 43.24 -5.69 -27.35
C PHE A 30 44.66 -5.13 -27.16
N GLN A 31 45.32 -4.69 -28.25
CA GLN A 31 46.65 -4.06 -28.17
C GLN A 31 46.60 -2.76 -27.34
N ALA A 32 45.60 -1.90 -27.56
CA ALA A 32 45.44 -0.68 -26.79
C ALA A 32 45.18 -0.96 -25.29
N ALA A 33 44.39 -2.00 -24.98
CA ALA A 33 44.16 -2.44 -23.60
C ALA A 33 45.46 -2.98 -22.94
N GLN A 34 46.27 -3.75 -23.67
CA GLN A 34 47.57 -4.22 -23.20
C GLN A 34 48.56 -3.07 -22.95
N GLN A 35 48.51 -2.01 -23.75
CA GLN A 35 49.29 -0.77 -23.53
C GLN A 35 48.79 0.06 -22.32
N GLY A 36 47.79 -0.41 -21.62
CA GLY A 36 47.28 0.26 -20.43
C GLY A 36 46.35 1.42 -20.72
N GLN A 37 45.72 1.48 -21.91
CA GLN A 37 44.69 2.49 -22.18
C GLN A 37 43.37 2.11 -21.45
N GLY A 38 43.03 2.81 -20.37
CA GLY A 38 41.90 2.47 -19.51
C GLY A 38 40.55 2.43 -20.23
N LYS A 39 40.33 3.31 -21.24
CA LYS A 39 39.15 3.28 -22.09
C LYS A 39 39.08 2.00 -22.92
N ALA A 40 40.20 1.58 -23.50
CA ALA A 40 40.26 0.35 -24.26
C ALA A 40 40.04 -0.89 -23.38
N GLN A 41 40.58 -0.90 -22.16
CA GLN A 41 40.33 -1.97 -21.17
C GLN A 41 38.85 -2.09 -20.81
N TYR A 42 38.16 -0.97 -20.57
CA TYR A 42 36.73 -0.95 -20.29
C TYR A 42 35.91 -1.46 -21.45
N GLU A 43 36.20 -1.01 -22.68
CA GLU A 43 35.49 -1.42 -23.89
C GLU A 43 35.71 -2.91 -24.22
N LEU A 44 36.96 -3.37 -24.10
CA LEU A 44 37.30 -4.79 -24.30
C LEU A 44 36.57 -5.68 -23.31
N ALA A 45 36.53 -5.30 -22.03
CA ALA A 45 35.82 -6.03 -21.02
C ALA A 45 34.31 -6.15 -21.31
N ASN A 46 33.70 -5.10 -21.83
CA ASN A 46 32.28 -5.13 -22.23
C ASN A 46 32.05 -6.04 -23.44
N ARG A 47 32.94 -6.03 -24.44
CA ARG A 47 32.83 -6.92 -25.59
C ARG A 47 33.00 -8.40 -25.21
N LEU A 48 33.94 -8.71 -24.30
CA LEU A 48 34.15 -10.07 -23.79
C LEU A 48 32.93 -10.55 -22.97
N ALA A 49 32.37 -9.68 -22.13
CA ALA A 49 31.19 -10.01 -21.37
C ALA A 49 29.94 -10.26 -22.25
N ALA A 50 29.86 -9.62 -23.41
CA ALA A 50 28.83 -9.89 -24.42
C ALA A 50 28.95 -11.27 -25.06
N LYS A 51 30.16 -11.88 -25.06
CA LYS A 51 30.44 -13.24 -25.50
C LYS A 51 30.49 -14.28 -24.37
N PRO A 52 29.83 -14.08 -23.25
CA PRO A 52 29.93 -14.66 -21.89
C PRO A 52 31.34 -15.11 -21.44
N ASP A 53 32.39 -14.44 -21.87
CA ASP A 53 33.73 -14.65 -21.33
C ASP A 53 34.00 -13.78 -20.11
N TYR A 54 33.29 -14.09 -19.03
CA TYR A 54 33.33 -13.31 -17.82
C TYR A 54 34.68 -13.33 -17.07
N PRO A 55 35.46 -14.42 -17.03
CA PRO A 55 36.77 -14.42 -16.37
C PRO A 55 37.72 -13.39 -16.97
N GLU A 56 37.84 -13.36 -18.28
CA GLU A 56 38.70 -12.43 -18.99
C GLU A 56 38.14 -10.99 -18.93
N ALA A 57 36.80 -10.84 -19.10
CA ALA A 57 36.12 -9.58 -18.95
C ALA A 57 36.35 -8.98 -17.56
N MET A 58 36.27 -9.77 -16.47
CA MET A 58 36.52 -9.37 -15.12
C MET A 58 37.92 -8.83 -14.90
N ARG A 59 38.92 -9.51 -15.50
CA ARG A 59 40.33 -9.08 -15.42
C ARG A 59 40.50 -7.67 -16.00
N TRP A 60 40.03 -7.45 -17.23
CA TRP A 60 40.13 -6.15 -17.89
C TRP A 60 39.32 -5.06 -17.23
N MET A 61 38.12 -5.38 -16.73
CA MET A 61 37.27 -4.41 -16.04
C MET A 61 37.89 -3.96 -14.72
N LYS A 62 38.55 -4.86 -13.95
CA LYS A 62 39.30 -4.50 -12.74
C LYS A 62 40.46 -3.56 -13.10
N GLN A 63 41.22 -3.85 -14.14
CA GLN A 63 42.30 -2.97 -14.58
C GLN A 63 41.79 -1.59 -14.96
N ALA A 64 40.72 -1.50 -15.74
CA ALA A 64 40.08 -0.22 -16.08
C ALA A 64 39.62 0.58 -14.84
N ALA A 65 39.11 -0.10 -13.81
CA ALA A 65 38.64 0.52 -12.58
C ALA A 65 39.79 0.99 -11.66
N GLU A 66 40.92 0.28 -11.65
CA GLU A 66 42.01 0.49 -10.69
C GLU A 66 43.12 1.37 -11.22
N GLN A 67 43.28 1.44 -12.52
CA GLN A 67 44.38 2.17 -13.12
C GLN A 67 44.39 3.65 -12.76
N ALA A 68 45.59 4.19 -12.48
CA ALA A 68 45.84 5.59 -12.27
C ALA A 68 46.88 6.07 -13.27
N GLY A 69 46.92 7.37 -13.56
CA GLY A 69 47.92 7.99 -14.44
C GLY A 69 47.31 8.48 -15.77
N PRO A 70 48.17 8.96 -16.69
CA PRO A 70 47.70 9.67 -17.89
C PRO A 70 46.94 8.79 -18.90
N LEU A 71 47.12 7.46 -18.85
CA LEU A 71 46.40 6.50 -19.70
C LEU A 71 45.12 5.92 -19.01
N ALA A 72 44.88 6.27 -17.76
CA ALA A 72 43.72 5.83 -17.06
C ALA A 72 42.44 6.39 -17.71
N ALA A 73 41.36 5.61 -17.63
CA ALA A 73 40.00 6.11 -17.94
C ALA A 73 39.65 7.27 -17.00
N ASP A 74 38.75 8.15 -17.44
CA ASP A 74 38.25 9.23 -16.59
C ASP A 74 37.50 8.68 -15.34
N ALA A 75 37.24 9.55 -14.37
CA ALA A 75 36.65 9.14 -13.09
C ALA A 75 35.25 8.52 -13.27
N ASP A 76 34.45 8.99 -14.23
CA ASP A 76 33.12 8.44 -14.54
C ASP A 76 33.23 7.00 -15.08
N MET A 77 34.12 6.78 -16.04
CA MET A 77 34.32 5.46 -16.64
C MET A 77 34.91 4.46 -15.64
N ARG A 78 35.87 4.91 -14.82
CA ARG A 78 36.40 4.11 -13.70
C ARG A 78 35.33 3.76 -12.68
N GLY A 79 34.42 4.70 -12.39
CA GLY A 79 33.27 4.47 -11.55
C GLY A 79 32.33 3.42 -12.12
N LYS A 80 32.01 3.49 -13.41
CA LYS A 80 31.22 2.49 -14.14
C LYS A 80 31.89 1.10 -14.16
N ALA A 81 33.20 1.07 -14.37
CA ALA A 81 33.97 -0.18 -14.33
C ALA A 81 33.91 -0.82 -12.93
N ALA A 82 34.16 -0.05 -11.87
CA ALA A 82 34.08 -0.54 -10.51
C ALA A 82 32.66 -1.02 -10.14
N LEU A 83 31.60 -0.30 -10.57
CA LEU A 83 30.22 -0.75 -10.40
C LEU A 83 30.01 -2.12 -11.03
N GLN A 84 30.47 -2.30 -12.28
CA GLN A 84 30.30 -3.53 -13.02
C GLN A 84 31.03 -4.71 -12.38
N VAL A 85 32.26 -4.51 -11.91
CA VAL A 85 33.00 -5.54 -11.14
C VAL A 85 32.22 -5.95 -9.90
N GLY A 86 31.68 -4.99 -9.15
CA GLY A 86 30.84 -5.27 -7.99
C GLY A 86 29.57 -6.08 -8.36
N ASN A 87 28.92 -5.74 -9.49
CA ASN A 87 27.75 -6.47 -9.98
C ASN A 87 28.11 -7.92 -10.35
N TRP A 88 29.26 -8.14 -10.98
CA TRP A 88 29.70 -9.48 -11.34
C TRP A 88 30.05 -10.33 -10.11
N TYR A 89 30.68 -9.76 -9.08
CA TYR A 89 30.88 -10.45 -7.80
C TYR A 89 29.57 -10.83 -7.11
N GLN A 90 28.56 -9.95 -7.17
CA GLN A 90 27.25 -10.25 -6.61
C GLN A 90 26.53 -11.36 -7.34
N ALA A 91 26.69 -11.44 -8.65
CA ALA A 91 26.10 -12.48 -9.52
C ALA A 91 26.92 -13.78 -9.56
N GLY A 92 28.21 -13.76 -9.21
CA GLY A 92 29.13 -14.89 -9.37
C GLY A 92 29.58 -15.09 -10.83
N LEU A 93 29.73 -13.98 -11.57
CA LEU A 93 30.16 -14.00 -12.96
C LEU A 93 31.68 -13.71 -13.06
N GLY A 94 32.42 -14.60 -13.68
CA GLY A 94 33.88 -14.51 -13.83
C GLY A 94 34.68 -14.92 -12.60
N GLU A 95 34.15 -14.72 -11.41
CA GLU A 95 34.69 -15.19 -10.14
C GLU A 95 33.57 -15.68 -9.23
N PRO A 96 33.87 -16.49 -8.18
CA PRO A 96 32.85 -16.98 -7.26
C PRO A 96 32.09 -15.83 -6.60
N LYS A 97 30.78 -16.04 -6.37
CA LYS A 97 29.90 -15.07 -5.75
C LYS A 97 30.47 -14.61 -4.39
N SER A 98 30.64 -13.31 -4.22
CA SER A 98 31.16 -12.72 -3.01
C SER A 98 30.51 -11.34 -2.72
N PRO A 99 29.46 -11.30 -1.87
CA PRO A 99 28.82 -10.03 -1.47
C PRO A 99 29.82 -9.05 -0.86
N LYS A 100 30.79 -9.54 -0.07
CA LYS A 100 31.83 -8.69 0.54
C LYS A 100 32.69 -7.98 -0.52
N GLN A 101 33.11 -8.70 -1.56
CA GLN A 101 33.86 -8.09 -2.67
C GLN A 101 32.96 -7.14 -3.47
N ALA A 102 31.72 -7.51 -3.72
CA ALA A 102 30.75 -6.65 -4.40
C ALA A 102 30.61 -5.29 -3.70
N SER A 103 30.37 -5.32 -2.38
CA SER A 103 30.26 -4.10 -1.55
C SER A 103 31.52 -3.24 -1.61
N GLY A 104 32.73 -3.85 -1.52
CA GLY A 104 34.00 -3.13 -1.63
C GLY A 104 34.18 -2.40 -2.98
N TRP A 105 33.76 -3.05 -4.08
CA TRP A 105 33.81 -2.45 -5.40
C TRP A 105 32.75 -1.37 -5.60
N TRP A 106 31.55 -1.54 -5.06
CA TRP A 106 30.52 -0.47 -5.06
C TRP A 106 30.98 0.74 -4.23
N GLN A 107 31.65 0.54 -3.08
CA GLN A 107 32.22 1.65 -2.31
C GLN A 107 33.27 2.43 -3.12
N ARG A 108 34.12 1.73 -3.86
CA ARG A 108 35.10 2.36 -4.75
C ARG A 108 34.40 3.16 -5.86
N SER A 109 33.39 2.58 -6.47
CA SER A 109 32.56 3.24 -7.50
C SER A 109 31.85 4.49 -6.95
N ALA A 110 31.25 4.40 -5.77
CA ALA A 110 30.59 5.52 -5.09
C ALA A 110 31.55 6.67 -4.77
N LYS A 111 32.78 6.35 -4.32
CA LYS A 111 33.86 7.35 -4.11
C LYS A 111 34.25 8.09 -5.40
N LEU A 112 34.13 7.43 -6.54
CA LEU A 112 34.34 8.03 -7.87
C LEU A 112 33.11 8.80 -8.36
N GLY A 113 32.05 8.84 -7.56
CA GLY A 113 30.87 9.64 -7.83
C GLY A 113 29.75 8.91 -8.58
N ASN A 114 29.82 7.60 -8.72
CA ASN A 114 28.78 6.86 -9.41
C ASN A 114 27.50 6.75 -8.56
N PRO A 115 26.33 7.27 -9.03
CA PRO A 115 25.09 7.28 -8.25
C PRO A 115 24.48 5.88 -8.10
N ASP A 116 24.61 5.00 -9.10
CA ASP A 116 24.09 3.63 -9.02
C ASP A 116 24.78 2.82 -7.93
N ALA A 117 26.09 3.02 -7.76
CA ALA A 117 26.85 2.37 -6.69
C ALA A 117 26.40 2.83 -5.30
N SER A 118 26.21 4.15 -5.11
CA SER A 118 25.69 4.69 -3.85
C SER A 118 24.26 4.14 -3.59
N TYR A 119 23.41 4.08 -4.59
CA TYR A 119 22.07 3.48 -4.47
C TYR A 119 22.12 1.99 -4.05
N ARG A 120 23.02 1.19 -4.67
CA ARG A 120 23.20 -0.22 -4.31
C ARG A 120 23.68 -0.40 -2.87
N LEU A 121 24.62 0.41 -2.41
CA LEU A 121 25.09 0.40 -1.03
C LEU A 121 23.96 0.77 -0.06
N GLY A 122 23.13 1.75 -0.39
CA GLY A 122 21.94 2.08 0.37
C GLY A 122 20.94 0.93 0.46
N MET A 123 20.72 0.21 -0.65
CA MET A 123 19.86 -0.98 -0.68
C MET A 123 20.44 -2.14 0.12
N GLU A 124 21.74 -2.40 0.03
CA GLU A 124 22.44 -3.41 0.83
C GLU A 124 22.33 -3.10 2.33
N CYS A 125 22.62 -1.85 2.73
CA CYS A 125 22.46 -1.36 4.08
C CYS A 125 21.03 -1.57 4.59
N ARG A 126 20.01 -1.21 3.81
CA ARG A 126 18.60 -1.42 4.15
C ARG A 126 18.25 -2.90 4.35
N GLN A 127 18.82 -3.79 3.53
CA GLN A 127 18.63 -5.23 3.67
C GLN A 127 19.22 -5.75 4.99
N GLN A 128 20.43 -5.29 5.37
CA GLN A 128 21.10 -5.64 6.64
C GLN A 128 20.25 -5.19 7.85
N HIS A 129 19.53 -4.07 7.73
CA HIS A 129 18.59 -3.54 8.74
C HIS A 129 17.15 -4.08 8.59
N LYS A 130 16.98 -5.27 7.99
CA LYS A 130 15.67 -5.95 7.82
C LYS A 130 14.60 -5.05 7.13
N GLY A 131 15.03 -4.28 6.15
CA GLY A 131 14.16 -3.39 5.38
C GLY A 131 13.94 -2.01 6.01
N LYS A 132 14.39 -1.76 7.24
CA LYS A 132 14.31 -0.44 7.87
C LYS A 132 15.36 0.50 7.27
N LEU A 133 15.00 1.77 7.14
CA LEU A 133 15.88 2.81 6.64
C LEU A 133 16.60 3.46 7.84
N ALA A 134 17.78 2.93 8.19
CA ALA A 134 18.65 3.51 9.21
C ALA A 134 19.35 4.77 8.68
N ASN A 135 19.79 5.67 9.56
CA ASN A 135 20.44 6.94 9.17
C ASN A 135 21.68 6.72 8.29
N GLU A 136 22.49 5.71 8.58
CA GLU A 136 23.66 5.34 7.76
C GLU A 136 23.31 4.90 6.34
N CYS A 137 22.10 4.33 6.15
CA CYS A 137 21.61 3.97 4.82
C CYS A 137 21.15 5.23 4.07
N LEU A 138 20.62 6.23 4.77
CA LEU A 138 20.20 7.51 4.18
C LEU A 138 21.35 8.23 3.52
N ASP A 139 22.54 8.26 4.14
CA ASP A 139 23.72 8.92 3.58
C ASP A 139 24.03 8.40 2.16
N TRP A 140 23.91 7.11 1.94
CA TRP A 140 24.10 6.51 0.62
C TRP A 140 23.02 6.92 -0.38
N PHE A 141 21.76 6.94 0.04
CA PHE A 141 20.66 7.41 -0.82
C PHE A 141 20.77 8.89 -1.11
N GLU A 142 21.18 9.72 -0.15
CA GLU A 142 21.44 11.14 -0.37
C GLU A 142 22.55 11.37 -1.40
N GLN A 143 23.65 10.63 -1.29
CA GLN A 143 24.74 10.73 -2.27
C GLN A 143 24.27 10.39 -3.67
N ALA A 144 23.45 9.34 -3.83
CA ALA A 144 22.88 8.97 -5.11
C ALA A 144 21.86 10.02 -5.62
N ALA A 145 20.96 10.49 -4.75
CA ALA A 145 19.89 11.42 -5.11
C ALA A 145 20.43 12.82 -5.51
N LYS A 146 21.49 13.29 -4.84
CA LYS A 146 22.21 14.54 -5.19
C LYS A 146 22.89 14.46 -6.56
N ARG A 147 23.07 13.26 -7.11
CA ARG A 147 23.60 12.99 -8.46
C ARG A 147 22.51 12.45 -9.39
N ASP A 148 21.30 12.87 -9.17
CA ASP A 148 20.13 12.65 -10.01
C ASP A 148 19.72 11.18 -10.21
N HIS A 149 20.00 10.30 -9.25
CA HIS A 149 19.49 8.93 -9.28
C HIS A 149 18.00 8.91 -8.88
N ALA A 150 17.11 8.74 -9.84
CA ALA A 150 15.66 8.86 -9.65
C ALA A 150 15.08 7.94 -8.57
N SER A 151 15.54 6.67 -8.50
CA SER A 151 15.05 5.74 -7.46
C SER A 151 15.53 6.14 -6.06
N ALA A 152 16.71 6.75 -5.92
CA ALA A 152 17.17 7.26 -4.62
C ALA A 152 16.38 8.50 -4.21
N GLN A 153 16.06 9.39 -5.14
CA GLN A 153 15.19 10.54 -4.91
C GLN A 153 13.79 10.11 -4.47
N LEU A 154 13.21 9.05 -5.10
CA LEU A 154 11.95 8.45 -4.65
C LEU A 154 12.04 7.97 -3.20
N ILE A 155 13.11 7.22 -2.83
CA ILE A 155 13.28 6.71 -1.46
C ILE A 155 13.38 7.86 -0.46
N LEU A 156 14.13 8.92 -0.77
CA LEU A 156 14.20 10.10 0.10
C LEU A 156 12.85 10.80 0.21
N GLY A 157 12.13 10.96 -0.89
CA GLY A 157 10.79 11.52 -0.88
C GLY A 157 9.84 10.72 0.03
N GLN A 158 9.89 9.40 -0.03
CA GLN A 158 9.12 8.50 0.84
C GLN A 158 9.54 8.61 2.31
N TRP A 159 10.84 8.71 2.56
CA TRP A 159 11.35 8.83 3.92
C TRP A 159 10.90 10.16 4.56
N TYR A 160 11.08 11.29 3.87
CA TYR A 160 10.63 12.59 4.35
C TYR A 160 9.10 12.64 4.53
N ALA A 161 8.35 11.93 3.67
CA ALA A 161 6.90 11.79 3.80
C ALA A 161 6.43 11.11 5.10
N GLY A 162 7.30 10.28 5.70
CA GLY A 162 7.07 9.64 7.00
C GLY A 162 7.53 10.46 8.20
N GLN A 163 8.21 11.61 7.99
CA GLN A 163 8.70 12.46 9.07
C GLN A 163 7.72 13.63 9.29
N ALA A 164 7.34 13.86 10.54
CA ALA A 164 6.45 14.96 10.88
C ALA A 164 7.08 16.31 10.49
N GLY A 165 6.32 17.14 9.76
CA GLY A 165 6.76 18.47 9.35
C GLY A 165 7.71 18.53 8.15
N SER A 166 7.97 17.40 7.47
CA SER A 166 8.88 17.32 6.33
C SER A 166 8.19 17.10 4.98
N ASP A 167 6.90 17.38 4.90
CA ASP A 167 6.11 17.17 3.69
C ASP A 167 6.61 17.99 2.48
N GLU A 168 7.12 19.21 2.68
CA GLU A 168 7.70 20.03 1.61
C GLU A 168 8.98 19.41 1.05
N GLU A 169 9.86 18.90 1.91
CA GLU A 169 11.08 18.20 1.47
C GLU A 169 10.74 16.91 0.72
N ALA A 170 9.71 16.18 1.19
CA ALA A 170 9.21 15.01 0.49
C ALA A 170 8.78 15.35 -0.94
N VAL A 171 8.05 16.45 -1.13
CA VAL A 171 7.62 16.91 -2.45
C VAL A 171 8.80 17.27 -3.33
N LYS A 172 9.79 18.01 -2.84
CA LYS A 172 10.98 18.39 -3.63
C LYS A 172 11.72 17.17 -4.21
N TRP A 173 11.86 16.12 -3.42
CA TRP A 173 12.51 14.90 -3.90
C TRP A 173 11.63 14.08 -4.86
N LEU A 174 10.32 14.02 -4.57
CA LEU A 174 9.36 13.35 -5.46
C LEU A 174 9.25 14.07 -6.81
N GLU A 175 9.30 15.41 -6.85
CA GLU A 175 9.30 16.19 -8.08
C GLU A 175 10.50 15.84 -8.96
N LYS A 176 11.70 15.85 -8.40
CA LYS A 176 12.91 15.47 -9.14
C LYS A 176 12.82 14.07 -9.74
N ALA A 177 12.36 13.08 -8.95
CA ALA A 177 12.21 11.72 -9.44
C ALA A 177 11.10 11.60 -10.51
N ALA A 178 9.98 12.31 -10.32
CA ALA A 178 8.83 12.29 -11.23
C ALA A 178 9.16 12.95 -12.58
N GLU A 179 9.93 14.03 -12.58
CA GLU A 179 10.42 14.73 -13.78
C GLU A 179 11.36 13.85 -14.60
N GLN A 180 12.16 13.00 -13.95
CA GLN A 180 12.98 11.98 -14.60
C GLN A 180 12.18 10.77 -15.11
N GLY A 181 10.86 10.76 -14.95
CA GLY A 181 9.98 9.71 -15.46
C GLY A 181 9.76 8.54 -14.47
N ASN A 182 10.21 8.62 -13.23
CA ASN A 182 9.92 7.56 -12.26
C ASN A 182 8.40 7.47 -12.00
N ARG A 183 7.77 6.37 -12.43
CA ARG A 183 6.31 6.18 -12.40
C ARG A 183 5.74 6.20 -10.97
N ASP A 184 6.48 5.66 -10.00
CA ASP A 184 6.01 5.59 -8.61
C ASP A 184 6.11 6.97 -7.94
N ALA A 185 7.14 7.75 -8.28
CA ALA A 185 7.25 9.15 -7.86
C ALA A 185 6.15 10.01 -8.48
N GLN A 186 5.83 9.81 -9.76
CA GLN A 186 4.71 10.51 -10.43
C GLN A 186 3.38 10.22 -9.73
N PHE A 187 3.10 8.98 -9.38
CA PHE A 187 1.90 8.63 -8.63
C PHE A 187 1.88 9.29 -7.24
N GLN A 188 2.98 9.20 -6.48
CA GLN A 188 3.04 9.79 -5.15
C GLN A 188 2.94 11.31 -5.18
N LEU A 189 3.55 11.96 -6.15
CA LEU A 189 3.44 13.41 -6.35
C LEU A 189 1.99 13.81 -6.68
N GLY A 190 1.32 13.05 -7.54
CA GLY A 190 -0.11 13.21 -7.80
C GLY A 190 -0.94 13.16 -6.52
N THR A 191 -0.65 12.18 -5.65
CA THR A 191 -1.31 12.05 -4.34
C THR A 191 -1.04 13.26 -3.43
N ARG A 192 0.19 13.81 -3.43
CA ARG A 192 0.51 15.02 -2.67
C ARG A 192 -0.29 16.24 -3.14
N TYR A 193 -0.40 16.46 -4.45
CA TYR A 193 -1.23 17.52 -5.01
C TYR A 193 -2.73 17.33 -4.76
N GLU A 194 -3.23 16.09 -4.76
CA GLU A 194 -4.64 15.79 -4.45
C GLU A 194 -4.98 16.09 -2.98
N GLN A 195 -4.07 15.77 -2.06
CA GLN A 195 -4.26 15.95 -0.62
C GLN A 195 -3.85 17.34 -0.11
N GLY A 196 -3.03 18.09 -0.84
CA GLY A 196 -2.43 19.34 -0.37
C GLY A 196 -1.37 19.13 0.71
N LYS A 197 -0.60 18.02 0.66
CA LYS A 197 0.46 17.71 1.63
C LYS A 197 1.82 18.16 1.13
N GLY A 198 2.41 19.15 1.79
CA GLY A 198 3.68 19.76 1.40
C GLY A 198 3.60 20.68 0.17
N VAL A 199 2.41 20.78 -0.43
CA VAL A 199 2.09 21.67 -1.56
C VAL A 199 0.65 22.15 -1.45
N SER A 200 0.31 23.24 -2.14
CA SER A 200 -1.08 23.66 -2.28
C SER A 200 -1.89 22.58 -3.02
N LYS A 201 -3.11 22.33 -2.55
CA LYS A 201 -4.02 21.36 -3.17
C LYS A 201 -4.34 21.79 -4.61
N ARG A 202 -4.00 20.93 -5.59
CA ARG A 202 -4.16 21.17 -7.02
C ARG A 202 -4.63 19.86 -7.73
N PRO A 203 -5.95 19.59 -7.74
CA PRO A 203 -6.50 18.38 -8.36
C PRO A 203 -6.19 18.25 -9.86
N ASP A 204 -6.06 19.38 -10.57
CA ASP A 204 -5.67 19.46 -11.98
C ASP A 204 -4.25 18.91 -12.22
N LEU A 205 -3.29 19.30 -11.37
CA LEU A 205 -1.92 18.78 -11.43
C LEU A 205 -1.85 17.34 -10.98
N ALA A 206 -2.62 16.96 -9.95
CA ALA A 206 -2.71 15.57 -9.49
C ALA A 206 -3.13 14.64 -10.64
N LEU A 207 -4.18 15.01 -11.38
CA LEU A 207 -4.67 14.23 -12.52
C LEU A 207 -3.58 14.05 -13.58
N ARG A 208 -2.88 15.11 -13.96
CA ARG A 208 -1.78 15.04 -14.96
C ARG A 208 -0.65 14.10 -14.52
N TRP A 209 -0.30 14.09 -13.22
CA TRP A 209 0.71 13.17 -12.72
C TRP A 209 0.23 11.74 -12.67
N TYR A 210 -1.05 11.49 -12.32
CA TYR A 210 -1.65 10.16 -12.42
C TYR A 210 -1.70 9.65 -13.86
N GLU A 211 -2.03 10.51 -14.84
CA GLU A 211 -2.02 10.15 -16.26
C GLU A 211 -0.61 9.74 -16.74
N LYS A 212 0.44 10.50 -16.36
CA LYS A 212 1.82 10.15 -16.68
C LYS A 212 2.24 8.80 -16.07
N ALA A 213 1.89 8.55 -14.80
CA ALA A 213 2.18 7.30 -14.13
C ALA A 213 1.40 6.12 -14.77
N ALA A 214 0.12 6.32 -15.08
CA ALA A 214 -0.74 5.32 -15.71
C ALA A 214 -0.30 4.97 -17.14
N ALA A 215 0.25 5.93 -17.89
CA ALA A 215 0.86 5.68 -19.19
C ALA A 215 2.01 4.66 -19.09
N GLN A 216 2.72 4.64 -17.96
CA GLN A 216 3.78 3.68 -17.63
C GLN A 216 3.26 2.43 -16.89
N GLN A 217 1.95 2.16 -16.92
CA GLN A 217 1.31 1.02 -16.28
C GLN A 217 1.52 0.99 -14.75
N GLN A 218 1.54 2.15 -14.09
CA GLN A 218 1.59 2.20 -12.64
C GLN A 218 0.18 1.84 -12.07
N PRO A 219 0.06 0.74 -11.28
CA PRO A 219 -1.25 0.13 -10.99
C PRO A 219 -2.19 1.02 -10.18
N GLU A 220 -1.66 1.71 -9.16
CA GLU A 220 -2.47 2.58 -8.30
C GLU A 220 -2.94 3.84 -9.05
N ALA A 221 -2.13 4.35 -9.97
CA ALA A 221 -2.53 5.46 -10.84
C ALA A 221 -3.66 5.04 -11.79
N LEU A 222 -3.55 3.85 -12.40
CA LEU A 222 -4.62 3.26 -13.21
C LEU A 222 -5.90 3.10 -12.40
N LEU A 223 -5.81 2.63 -11.15
CA LEU A 223 -6.95 2.49 -10.24
C LEU A 223 -7.60 3.84 -9.92
N VAL A 224 -6.80 4.89 -9.67
CA VAL A 224 -7.34 6.25 -9.43
C VAL A 224 -8.08 6.75 -10.65
N LEU A 225 -7.52 6.57 -11.85
CA LEU A 225 -8.17 6.96 -13.09
C LEU A 225 -9.44 6.15 -13.34
N ALA A 226 -9.43 4.83 -13.08
CA ALA A 226 -10.58 3.94 -13.23
C ALA A 226 -11.80 4.41 -12.41
N ARG A 227 -11.56 4.89 -11.18
CA ARG A 227 -12.62 5.41 -10.31
C ARG A 227 -13.22 6.72 -10.78
N LYS A 228 -12.50 7.49 -11.60
CA LYS A 228 -12.92 8.81 -12.13
C LYS A 228 -13.42 8.72 -13.57
N ALA A 229 -13.13 7.62 -14.27
CA ALA A 229 -13.49 7.41 -15.66
C ALA A 229 -14.99 7.11 -15.84
N PRO A 230 -15.56 7.43 -17.02
CA PRO A 230 -16.89 6.99 -17.37
C PRO A 230 -16.94 5.45 -17.49
N PRO A 231 -18.13 4.83 -17.31
CA PRO A 231 -18.26 3.37 -17.24
C PRO A 231 -17.64 2.59 -18.41
N GLU A 232 -17.67 3.15 -19.61
CA GLU A 232 -17.13 2.55 -20.84
C GLU A 232 -15.60 2.43 -20.83
N GLU A 233 -14.90 3.30 -20.13
CA GLU A 233 -13.43 3.31 -20.01
C GLU A 233 -12.97 2.64 -18.72
N ALA A 234 -13.77 2.73 -17.65
CA ALA A 234 -13.42 2.28 -16.31
C ALA A 234 -13.01 0.80 -16.29
N LEU A 235 -13.75 -0.09 -16.96
CA LEU A 235 -13.45 -1.53 -17.00
C LEU A 235 -12.03 -1.82 -17.50
N SER A 236 -11.64 -1.20 -18.61
CA SER A 236 -10.29 -1.37 -19.19
C SER A 236 -9.19 -0.91 -18.21
N LEU A 237 -9.42 0.21 -17.53
CA LEU A 237 -8.49 0.74 -16.53
C LEU A 237 -8.40 -0.18 -15.30
N TYR A 238 -9.55 -0.69 -14.80
CA TYR A 238 -9.56 -1.70 -13.72
C TYR A 238 -8.80 -2.97 -14.10
N GLN A 239 -9.01 -3.48 -15.32
CA GLN A 239 -8.29 -4.67 -15.81
C GLN A 239 -6.78 -4.44 -15.85
N ARG A 240 -6.33 -3.29 -16.37
CA ARG A 240 -4.91 -2.94 -16.40
C ARG A 240 -4.33 -2.77 -15.00
N ALA A 241 -5.04 -2.12 -14.11
CA ALA A 241 -4.63 -1.96 -12.71
C ALA A 241 -4.54 -3.32 -11.99
N ALA A 242 -5.52 -4.19 -12.18
CA ALA A 242 -5.57 -5.53 -11.58
C ALA A 242 -4.46 -6.45 -12.10
N ASN A 243 -4.18 -6.41 -13.41
CA ASN A 243 -3.05 -7.12 -14.02
C ASN A 243 -1.69 -6.61 -13.49
N GLY A 244 -1.61 -5.34 -13.13
CA GLY A 244 -0.45 -4.74 -12.47
C GLY A 244 -0.33 -5.09 -10.97
N GLY A 245 -1.30 -5.80 -10.40
CA GLY A 245 -1.27 -6.25 -9.01
C GLY A 245 -1.99 -5.32 -8.02
N ALA A 246 -2.75 -4.32 -8.48
CA ALA A 246 -3.55 -3.48 -7.58
C ALA A 246 -4.69 -4.30 -6.94
N ALA A 247 -4.51 -4.71 -5.67
CA ALA A 247 -5.50 -5.53 -4.95
C ALA A 247 -6.93 -4.93 -4.94
N PRO A 248 -7.13 -3.60 -4.78
CA PRO A 248 -8.48 -3.03 -4.87
C PRO A 248 -9.11 -3.14 -6.27
N ALA A 249 -8.30 -3.15 -7.34
CA ALA A 249 -8.81 -3.37 -8.70
C ALA A 249 -9.16 -4.85 -8.92
N GLN A 250 -8.36 -5.77 -8.41
CA GLN A 250 -8.65 -7.20 -8.41
C GLN A 250 -9.93 -7.51 -7.65
N LEU A 251 -10.12 -6.92 -6.46
CA LEU A 251 -11.35 -7.03 -5.68
C LEU A 251 -12.57 -6.53 -6.47
N TRP A 252 -12.45 -5.35 -7.07
CA TRP A 252 -13.53 -4.77 -7.88
C TRP A 252 -13.92 -5.68 -9.06
N LEU A 253 -12.95 -6.20 -9.81
CA LEU A 253 -13.21 -7.15 -10.90
C LEU A 253 -13.87 -8.42 -10.40
N GLY A 254 -13.39 -8.97 -9.28
CA GLY A 254 -13.99 -10.13 -8.65
C GLY A 254 -15.47 -9.93 -8.36
N GLN A 255 -15.81 -8.82 -7.71
CA GLN A 255 -17.19 -8.46 -7.41
C GLN A 255 -18.03 -8.19 -8.67
N ALA A 256 -17.44 -7.50 -9.67
CA ALA A 256 -18.12 -7.20 -10.92
C ALA A 256 -18.51 -8.48 -11.69
N TYR A 257 -17.57 -9.44 -11.82
CA TYR A 257 -17.85 -10.71 -12.49
C TYR A 257 -18.81 -11.61 -11.70
N LEU A 258 -18.73 -11.63 -10.36
CA LEU A 258 -19.70 -12.38 -9.55
C LEU A 258 -21.12 -11.83 -9.69
N ALA A 259 -21.26 -10.50 -9.72
CA ALA A 259 -22.55 -9.83 -9.77
C ALA A 259 -23.11 -9.68 -11.20
N GLY A 260 -22.30 -9.83 -12.25
CA GLY A 260 -22.67 -9.51 -13.62
C GLY A 260 -22.92 -8.01 -13.84
N LYS A 261 -22.27 -7.15 -13.07
CA LYS A 261 -22.39 -5.68 -13.18
C LYS A 261 -21.27 -5.12 -14.03
N GLN A 262 -21.61 -4.40 -15.10
CA GLN A 262 -20.69 -3.82 -16.09
C GLN A 262 -19.90 -4.85 -16.92
N VAL A 263 -20.03 -6.13 -16.61
CA VAL A 263 -19.49 -7.28 -17.34
C VAL A 263 -20.51 -8.40 -17.34
N ASN A 264 -20.41 -9.33 -18.28
CA ASN A 264 -21.20 -10.57 -18.21
C ASN A 264 -20.79 -11.37 -16.96
N GLN A 265 -21.77 -11.95 -16.27
CA GLN A 265 -21.50 -12.76 -15.08
C GLN A 265 -20.59 -13.95 -15.44
N ASP A 266 -19.52 -14.11 -14.67
CA ASP A 266 -18.61 -15.25 -14.74
C ASP A 266 -18.09 -15.55 -13.32
N LEU A 267 -18.68 -16.58 -12.72
CA LEU A 267 -18.36 -16.96 -11.34
C LEU A 267 -16.92 -17.48 -11.18
N ALA A 268 -16.39 -18.15 -12.22
CA ALA A 268 -15.02 -18.68 -12.18
C ALA A 268 -14.00 -17.54 -12.26
N LEU A 269 -14.20 -16.61 -13.17
CA LEU A 269 -13.35 -15.44 -13.33
C LEU A 269 -13.47 -14.49 -12.12
N GLY A 270 -14.67 -14.33 -11.57
CA GLY A 270 -14.90 -13.58 -10.35
C GLY A 270 -14.12 -14.15 -9.17
N ARG A 271 -14.18 -15.47 -8.96
CA ARG A 271 -13.38 -16.16 -7.93
C ARG A 271 -11.88 -16.00 -8.14
N TYR A 272 -11.40 -16.17 -9.37
CA TYR A 272 -9.97 -15.98 -9.72
C TYR A 272 -9.45 -14.61 -9.29
N TRP A 273 -10.17 -13.53 -9.62
CA TRP A 273 -9.77 -12.18 -9.21
C TRP A 273 -9.83 -11.98 -7.71
N LEU A 274 -10.81 -12.56 -7.01
CA LEU A 274 -10.85 -12.51 -5.54
C LEU A 274 -9.66 -13.26 -4.90
N GLU A 275 -9.27 -14.41 -5.45
CA GLU A 275 -8.09 -15.17 -4.97
C GLU A 275 -6.79 -14.38 -5.14
N LEU A 276 -6.61 -13.68 -6.27
CA LEU A 276 -5.48 -12.77 -6.47
C LEU A 276 -5.49 -11.61 -5.46
N ALA A 277 -6.65 -10.99 -5.25
CA ALA A 277 -6.79 -9.91 -4.27
C ALA A 277 -6.48 -10.39 -2.84
N ALA A 278 -6.97 -11.56 -2.46
CA ALA A 278 -6.70 -12.20 -1.16
C ALA A 278 -5.21 -12.54 -1.00
N GLY A 279 -4.57 -13.06 -2.07
CA GLY A 279 -3.13 -13.28 -2.12
C GLY A 279 -2.31 -12.01 -1.95
N SER A 280 -2.87 -10.86 -2.33
CA SER A 280 -2.31 -9.51 -2.15
C SER A 280 -2.69 -8.88 -0.79
N GLY A 281 -3.32 -9.63 0.13
CA GLY A 281 -3.66 -9.19 1.48
C GLY A 281 -4.99 -8.45 1.60
N SER A 282 -5.91 -8.59 0.64
CA SER A 282 -7.25 -8.01 0.73
C SER A 282 -8.15 -8.87 1.61
N HIS A 283 -8.36 -8.50 2.87
CA HIS A 283 -9.27 -9.20 3.79
C HIS A 283 -10.73 -9.11 3.36
N GLU A 284 -11.12 -8.08 2.62
CA GLU A 284 -12.44 -8.00 1.98
C GLU A 284 -12.62 -9.10 0.93
N ALA A 285 -11.58 -9.36 0.11
CA ALA A 285 -11.61 -10.46 -0.86
C ALA A 285 -11.68 -11.84 -0.17
N GLU A 286 -10.96 -12.04 0.93
CA GLU A 286 -11.05 -13.24 1.75
C GLU A 286 -12.47 -13.45 2.29
N TYR A 287 -13.10 -12.39 2.78
CA TYR A 287 -14.50 -12.42 3.22
C TYR A 287 -15.45 -12.78 2.07
N GLN A 288 -15.30 -12.14 0.92
CA GLN A 288 -16.12 -12.45 -0.27
C GLN A 288 -15.93 -13.92 -0.72
N LEU A 289 -14.69 -14.44 -0.68
CA LEU A 289 -14.42 -15.86 -0.96
C LEU A 289 -15.13 -16.79 0.02
N SER A 290 -15.21 -16.43 1.30
CA SER A 290 -15.92 -17.22 2.30
C SER A 290 -17.41 -17.38 1.96
N LEU A 291 -18.02 -16.34 1.42
CA LEU A 291 -19.43 -16.35 0.98
C LEU A 291 -19.68 -17.22 -0.26
N GLN A 292 -18.64 -17.49 -1.05
CA GLN A 292 -18.71 -18.31 -2.26
C GLN A 292 -18.41 -19.80 -2.00
N GLN A 293 -18.05 -20.18 -0.77
CA GLN A 293 -17.78 -21.56 -0.44
C GLN A 293 -19.06 -22.34 -0.15
N SER A 294 -19.20 -23.50 -0.79
CA SER A 294 -20.29 -24.44 -0.54
C SER A 294 -20.02 -25.38 0.64
N ASP A 295 -18.75 -25.65 0.94
CA ASP A 295 -18.34 -26.48 2.06
C ASP A 295 -18.00 -25.66 3.30
N ALA A 296 -18.22 -26.29 4.48
CA ALA A 296 -18.02 -25.63 5.77
C ALA A 296 -16.54 -25.29 6.04
N ALA A 297 -15.61 -26.17 5.65
CA ALA A 297 -14.18 -26.02 5.92
C ALA A 297 -13.58 -24.89 5.09
N GLY A 298 -13.92 -24.80 3.80
CA GLY A 298 -13.48 -23.71 2.95
C GLY A 298 -14.05 -22.35 3.40
N ARG A 299 -15.32 -22.33 3.82
CA ARG A 299 -15.94 -21.12 4.39
C ARG A 299 -15.19 -20.66 5.65
N GLU A 300 -14.97 -21.56 6.59
CA GLU A 300 -14.28 -21.27 7.85
C GLU A 300 -12.85 -20.78 7.60
N TYR A 301 -12.12 -21.43 6.69
CA TYR A 301 -10.76 -21.03 6.32
C TYR A 301 -10.67 -19.57 5.87
N TRP A 302 -11.47 -19.19 4.90
CA TRP A 302 -11.45 -17.81 4.36
C TRP A 302 -12.01 -16.79 5.36
N LEU A 303 -13.06 -17.18 6.10
CA LEU A 303 -13.67 -16.30 7.10
C LEU A 303 -12.72 -16.02 8.26
N MET A 304 -11.96 -17.04 8.69
CA MET A 304 -10.96 -16.91 9.75
C MET A 304 -9.83 -15.97 9.34
N ARG A 305 -9.29 -16.14 8.12
CA ARG A 305 -8.25 -15.25 7.59
C ARG A 305 -8.71 -13.78 7.54
N ALA A 306 -9.91 -13.53 7.02
CA ALA A 306 -10.47 -12.19 6.96
C ALA A 306 -10.70 -11.58 8.37
N ALA A 307 -11.14 -12.39 9.34
CA ALA A 307 -11.37 -11.98 10.72
C ALA A 307 -10.06 -11.70 11.47
N GLU A 308 -9.04 -12.55 11.30
CA GLU A 308 -7.68 -12.37 11.84
C GLU A 308 -7.00 -11.14 11.20
N GLY A 309 -7.28 -10.85 9.93
CA GLY A 309 -6.86 -9.63 9.25
C GLY A 309 -7.56 -8.36 9.75
N GLY A 310 -8.50 -8.50 10.68
CA GLY A 310 -9.15 -7.38 11.37
C GLY A 310 -10.42 -6.86 10.69
N LEU A 311 -10.95 -7.53 9.66
CA LEU A 311 -12.18 -7.08 9.01
C LEU A 311 -13.38 -7.30 9.95
N SER A 312 -14.01 -6.20 10.40
CA SER A 312 -15.10 -6.22 11.38
C SER A 312 -16.30 -7.06 10.95
N GLN A 313 -16.65 -7.03 9.66
CA GLN A 313 -17.73 -7.85 9.10
C GLN A 313 -17.40 -9.34 9.17
N ALA A 314 -16.16 -9.71 8.87
CA ALA A 314 -15.70 -11.10 8.96
C ALA A 314 -15.64 -11.58 10.41
N GLN A 315 -15.22 -10.71 11.34
CA GLN A 315 -15.25 -11.01 12.79
C GLN A 315 -16.67 -11.27 13.28
N LEU A 316 -17.64 -10.43 12.90
CA LEU A 316 -19.05 -10.64 13.20
C LEU A 316 -19.54 -11.98 12.63
N ALA A 317 -19.28 -12.24 11.35
CA ALA A 317 -19.73 -13.45 10.70
C ALA A 317 -19.08 -14.73 11.29
N LEU A 318 -17.79 -14.67 11.62
CA LEU A 318 -17.10 -15.77 12.30
C LEU A 318 -17.65 -16.02 13.70
N ALA A 319 -17.94 -14.95 14.46
CA ALA A 319 -18.55 -15.08 15.78
C ALA A 319 -19.93 -15.76 15.70
N GLN A 320 -20.77 -15.39 14.74
CA GLN A 320 -22.06 -16.02 14.50
C GLN A 320 -21.90 -17.50 14.11
N TRP A 321 -20.96 -17.78 13.19
CA TRP A 321 -20.62 -19.15 12.77
C TRP A 321 -20.18 -20.03 13.92
N GLN A 322 -19.31 -19.55 14.81
CA GLN A 322 -18.85 -20.28 15.99
C GLN A 322 -19.95 -20.43 17.05
N GLN A 323 -20.81 -19.44 17.20
CA GLN A 323 -21.99 -19.51 18.08
C GLN A 323 -22.96 -20.60 17.64
N GLU A 324 -23.27 -20.73 16.34
CA GLU A 324 -24.12 -21.78 15.79
C GLU A 324 -23.54 -23.19 16.00
N ARG A 325 -22.22 -23.30 16.02
CA ARG A 325 -21.50 -24.57 16.27
C ARG A 325 -21.30 -24.89 17.75
N GLY A 326 -21.70 -23.98 18.64
CA GLY A 326 -21.59 -24.15 20.08
C GLY A 326 -20.24 -23.73 20.67
N ASP A 327 -19.29 -23.22 19.88
CA ASP A 327 -18.04 -22.64 20.41
C ASP A 327 -18.29 -21.20 20.91
N LEU A 328 -18.94 -21.11 22.05
CA LEU A 328 -19.35 -19.86 22.65
C LEU A 328 -18.17 -19.02 23.14
N VAL A 329 -17.02 -19.65 23.46
CA VAL A 329 -15.81 -18.93 23.91
C VAL A 329 -15.21 -18.13 22.75
N THR A 330 -14.98 -18.80 21.63
CA THR A 330 -14.46 -18.16 20.42
C THR A 330 -15.45 -17.14 19.86
N ALA A 331 -16.75 -17.45 19.86
CA ALA A 331 -17.80 -16.52 19.44
C ALA A 331 -17.76 -15.20 20.23
N ARG A 332 -17.68 -15.31 21.57
CA ARG A 332 -17.60 -14.13 22.46
C ARG A 332 -16.37 -13.27 22.18
N GLN A 333 -15.21 -13.88 21.89
CA GLN A 333 -13.98 -13.17 21.55
C GLN A 333 -14.13 -12.36 20.27
N TYR A 334 -14.65 -12.97 19.19
CA TYR A 334 -14.81 -12.30 17.92
C TYR A 334 -15.93 -11.25 17.92
N PHE A 335 -17.04 -11.49 18.66
CA PHE A 335 -18.04 -10.44 18.91
C PHE A 335 -17.42 -9.23 19.63
N ALA A 336 -16.56 -9.46 20.62
CA ALA A 336 -15.86 -8.38 21.32
C ALA A 336 -14.94 -7.59 20.40
N LEU A 337 -14.19 -8.26 19.51
CA LEU A 337 -13.29 -7.63 18.55
C LEU A 337 -14.08 -6.76 17.55
N ALA A 338 -15.16 -7.28 16.97
CA ALA A 338 -16.01 -6.54 16.06
C ALA A 338 -16.71 -5.35 16.77
N ALA A 339 -17.18 -5.55 18.00
CA ALA A 339 -17.80 -4.52 18.82
C ALA A 339 -16.82 -3.38 19.16
N ALA A 340 -15.56 -3.70 19.42
CA ALA A 340 -14.51 -2.71 19.66
C ALA A 340 -14.25 -1.82 18.43
N GLN A 341 -14.41 -2.35 17.23
CA GLN A 341 -14.33 -1.61 15.96
C GLN A 341 -15.59 -0.80 15.65
N GLY A 342 -16.60 -0.85 16.49
CA GLY A 342 -17.81 -0.06 16.31
C GLY A 342 -18.95 -0.78 15.57
N ASN A 343 -18.80 -2.05 15.21
CA ASN A 343 -19.88 -2.81 14.58
C ASN A 343 -21.09 -2.89 15.51
N VAL A 344 -22.21 -2.37 15.06
CA VAL A 344 -23.41 -2.18 15.88
C VAL A 344 -24.06 -3.51 16.27
N ASP A 345 -24.15 -4.44 15.31
CA ASP A 345 -24.74 -5.77 15.54
C ASP A 345 -23.84 -6.60 16.46
N ALA A 346 -22.52 -6.48 16.30
CA ALA A 346 -21.57 -7.13 17.19
C ALA A 346 -21.63 -6.58 18.63
N ARG A 347 -21.83 -5.26 18.82
CA ARG A 347 -22.07 -4.67 20.14
C ARG A 347 -23.30 -5.27 20.81
N TYR A 348 -24.40 -5.38 20.06
CA TYR A 348 -25.61 -6.02 20.56
C TYR A 348 -25.35 -7.49 20.93
N ALA A 349 -24.79 -8.27 20.01
CA ALA A 349 -24.52 -9.70 20.22
C ALA A 349 -23.56 -9.93 21.41
N TYR A 350 -22.48 -9.13 21.49
CA TYR A 350 -21.55 -9.18 22.63
C TYR A 350 -22.25 -8.84 23.96
N GLY A 351 -23.15 -7.84 23.95
CA GLY A 351 -24.00 -7.52 25.07
C GLY A 351 -24.85 -8.70 25.53
N GLU A 352 -25.47 -9.44 24.61
CA GLU A 352 -26.26 -10.66 24.93
C GLU A 352 -25.35 -11.76 25.52
N MET A 353 -24.15 -11.99 24.98
CA MET A 353 -23.21 -12.96 25.52
C MET A 353 -22.75 -12.62 26.95
N LEU A 354 -22.52 -11.33 27.20
CA LEU A 354 -22.17 -10.83 28.54
C LEU A 354 -23.33 -10.99 29.52
N ARG A 355 -24.55 -10.64 29.09
CA ARG A 355 -25.75 -10.72 29.93
C ARG A 355 -26.12 -12.15 30.33
N LEU A 356 -25.95 -13.10 29.40
CA LEU A 356 -26.31 -14.51 29.58
C LEU A 356 -25.16 -15.38 30.08
N GLY A 357 -23.97 -14.83 30.26
CA GLY A 357 -22.78 -15.62 30.64
C GLY A 357 -22.32 -16.61 29.56
N LEU A 358 -22.68 -16.36 28.28
CA LEU A 358 -22.30 -17.27 27.19
C LEU A 358 -20.82 -17.10 26.83
N GLY A 359 -20.10 -18.19 26.85
CA GLY A 359 -18.64 -18.21 26.57
C GLY A 359 -17.79 -17.57 27.69
N GLY A 360 -18.37 -17.31 28.89
CA GLY A 360 -17.68 -16.75 30.04
C GLY A 360 -18.64 -16.36 31.16
N LYS A 361 -18.18 -15.61 32.15
CA LYS A 361 -19.03 -15.16 33.26
C LYS A 361 -19.99 -14.06 32.79
N GLU A 362 -21.16 -13.99 33.47
CA GLU A 362 -22.10 -12.86 33.34
C GLU A 362 -21.45 -11.55 33.77
N ASP A 363 -21.72 -10.49 33.01
CA ASP A 363 -21.28 -9.14 33.33
C ASP A 363 -22.34 -8.13 32.84
N TYR A 364 -23.29 -7.83 33.73
CA TYR A 364 -24.37 -6.91 33.43
C TYR A 364 -23.89 -5.47 33.23
N VAL A 365 -22.78 -5.08 33.86
CA VAL A 365 -22.23 -3.71 33.71
C VAL A 365 -21.66 -3.53 32.30
N GLN A 366 -20.88 -4.47 31.84
CA GLN A 366 -20.34 -4.44 30.46
C GLN A 366 -21.48 -4.65 29.44
N ALA A 367 -22.44 -5.52 29.70
CA ALA A 367 -23.59 -5.73 28.83
C ALA A 367 -24.37 -4.41 28.62
N LEU A 368 -24.67 -3.69 29.73
CA LEU A 368 -25.32 -2.39 29.66
C LEU A 368 -24.53 -1.37 28.85
N LYS A 369 -23.20 -1.36 28.99
CA LYS A 369 -22.33 -0.50 28.20
C LYS A 369 -22.42 -0.80 26.71
N GLN A 370 -22.36 -2.08 26.31
CA GLN A 370 -22.44 -2.51 24.92
C GLN A 370 -23.82 -2.20 24.31
N TYR A 371 -24.91 -2.52 25.02
CA TYR A 371 -26.26 -2.16 24.58
C TYR A 371 -26.44 -0.66 24.40
N ARG A 372 -25.91 0.15 25.33
CA ARG A 372 -26.00 1.61 25.21
C ARG A 372 -25.30 2.12 23.95
N LEU A 373 -24.10 1.57 23.61
CA LEU A 373 -23.37 1.93 22.39
C LEU A 373 -24.14 1.51 21.13
N ALA A 374 -24.75 0.33 21.13
CA ALA A 374 -25.59 -0.12 20.02
C ALA A 374 -26.91 0.69 19.93
N ALA A 375 -27.57 0.95 21.08
CA ALA A 375 -28.81 1.74 21.17
C ALA A 375 -28.60 3.19 20.69
N ASN A 376 -27.45 3.77 20.99
CA ASN A 376 -27.06 5.10 20.50
C ASN A 376 -26.84 5.11 18.98
N ALA A 377 -26.43 4.00 18.38
CA ALA A 377 -26.41 3.80 16.94
C ALA A 377 -27.75 3.32 16.37
N GLN A 378 -28.85 3.54 17.10
CA GLN A 378 -30.23 3.24 16.71
C GLN A 378 -30.57 1.75 16.51
N HIS A 379 -29.80 0.84 17.07
CA HIS A 379 -30.12 -0.58 17.08
C HIS A 379 -31.35 -0.84 17.96
N ARG A 380 -32.50 -1.09 17.37
CA ARG A 380 -33.82 -1.16 18.04
C ARG A 380 -33.89 -2.19 19.15
N ILE A 381 -33.38 -3.40 18.89
CA ILE A 381 -33.38 -4.46 19.90
C ILE A 381 -32.47 -4.10 21.06
N ALA A 382 -31.34 -3.41 20.83
CA ALA A 382 -30.51 -2.91 21.91
C ALA A 382 -31.21 -1.80 22.75
N GLN A 383 -32.02 -0.93 22.13
CA GLN A 383 -32.86 0.03 22.84
C GLN A 383 -33.86 -0.69 23.73
N TYR A 384 -34.51 -1.74 23.21
CA TYR A 384 -35.43 -2.56 24.03
C TYR A 384 -34.67 -3.23 25.19
N ARG A 385 -33.51 -3.82 24.97
CA ARG A 385 -32.65 -4.40 26.04
C ARG A 385 -32.26 -3.35 27.10
N MET A 386 -31.94 -2.13 26.68
CA MET A 386 -31.69 -1.01 27.61
C MET A 386 -32.86 -0.75 28.47
N GLY A 387 -34.11 -0.76 27.94
CA GLY A 387 -35.34 -0.64 28.71
C GLY A 387 -35.44 -1.72 29.78
N ILE A 388 -35.26 -2.99 29.42
CA ILE A 388 -35.31 -4.13 30.36
C ILE A 388 -34.26 -3.96 31.46
N MET A 389 -33.00 -3.66 31.10
CA MET A 389 -31.92 -3.54 32.09
C MET A 389 -32.17 -2.37 33.07
N CYS A 390 -32.69 -1.24 32.59
CA CYS A 390 -33.07 -0.12 33.44
C CYS A 390 -34.25 -0.46 34.34
N GLU A 391 -35.24 -1.22 33.86
CA GLU A 391 -36.41 -1.62 34.63
C GLU A 391 -36.08 -2.62 35.75
N GLN A 392 -35.21 -3.58 35.44
CA GLN A 392 -34.83 -4.65 36.37
C GLN A 392 -33.65 -4.25 37.29
N GLY A 393 -32.92 -3.18 36.96
CA GLY A 393 -31.74 -2.75 37.70
C GLY A 393 -30.52 -3.63 37.45
N LEU A 394 -30.36 -4.15 36.24
CA LEU A 394 -29.24 -4.97 35.84
C LEU A 394 -28.05 -4.13 35.34
N GLY A 395 -26.93 -4.18 36.02
CA GLY A 395 -25.72 -3.40 35.70
C GLY A 395 -25.75 -1.93 36.10
N ALA A 396 -26.92 -1.42 36.53
CA ALA A 396 -27.11 -0.07 37.09
C ALA A 396 -28.33 -0.07 38.00
N PRO A 397 -28.48 0.93 38.88
CA PRO A 397 -29.69 1.07 39.73
C PRO A 397 -30.96 1.13 38.89
N ARG A 398 -32.04 0.52 39.42
CA ARG A 398 -33.37 0.51 38.78
C ARG A 398 -33.85 1.92 38.50
N ASN A 399 -34.32 2.16 37.27
CA ASN A 399 -34.85 3.46 36.87
C ASN A 399 -35.99 3.30 35.86
N ARG A 400 -37.23 3.40 36.33
CA ARG A 400 -38.44 3.23 35.52
C ARG A 400 -38.60 4.32 34.45
N VAL A 401 -38.18 5.54 34.75
CA VAL A 401 -38.29 6.68 33.82
C VAL A 401 -37.34 6.48 32.62
N HIS A 402 -36.10 6.03 32.86
CA HIS A 402 -35.19 5.69 31.80
C HIS A 402 -35.64 4.45 31.02
N ALA A 403 -36.18 3.44 31.71
CA ALA A 403 -36.75 2.26 31.04
C ALA A 403 -37.85 2.65 30.05
N TYR A 404 -38.77 3.49 30.51
CA TYR A 404 -39.87 4.01 29.67
C TYR A 404 -39.35 4.81 28.47
N ALA A 405 -38.37 5.67 28.68
CA ALA A 405 -37.74 6.42 27.58
C ALA A 405 -37.12 5.49 26.53
N TRP A 406 -36.41 4.43 26.95
CA TRP A 406 -35.84 3.45 26.04
C TRP A 406 -36.89 2.61 25.30
N TYR A 407 -37.98 2.22 25.99
CA TYR A 407 -39.10 1.51 25.34
C TYR A 407 -39.81 2.41 24.32
N LEU A 408 -39.98 3.70 24.59
CA LEU A 408 -40.53 4.66 23.62
C LEU A 408 -39.69 4.71 22.35
N LEU A 409 -38.35 4.75 22.48
CA LEU A 409 -37.43 4.75 21.33
C LEU A 409 -37.50 3.43 20.55
N ALA A 410 -37.49 2.31 21.27
CA ALA A 410 -37.57 0.98 20.66
C ALA A 410 -38.89 0.70 19.95
N ALA A 411 -40.00 1.29 20.41
CA ALA A 411 -41.34 1.10 19.86
C ALA A 411 -41.63 1.95 18.60
N THR A 412 -40.69 2.81 18.15
CA THR A 412 -40.94 3.75 17.04
C THR A 412 -41.17 3.07 15.68
N ASP A 413 -40.72 1.83 15.51
CA ASP A 413 -40.93 1.00 14.32
C ASP A 413 -42.13 0.06 14.40
N GLY A 414 -42.89 0.14 15.50
CA GLY A 414 -44.07 -0.69 15.74
C GLY A 414 -43.78 -2.11 16.23
N ASN A 415 -42.53 -2.39 16.68
CA ASN A 415 -42.21 -3.70 17.26
C ASN A 415 -43.09 -3.98 18.48
N GLN A 416 -43.90 -5.05 18.41
CA GLN A 416 -44.94 -5.35 19.36
C GLN A 416 -44.41 -5.62 20.79
N GLU A 417 -43.23 -6.22 20.93
CA GLU A 417 -42.61 -6.48 22.24
C GLU A 417 -42.26 -5.18 22.94
N SER A 418 -41.70 -4.23 22.21
CA SER A 418 -41.32 -2.92 22.71
C SER A 418 -42.57 -2.08 23.09
N VAL A 419 -43.61 -2.18 22.24
CA VAL A 419 -44.91 -1.51 22.53
C VAL A 419 -45.53 -2.09 23.80
N ASN A 420 -45.62 -3.42 23.90
CA ASN A 420 -46.21 -4.08 25.07
C ASN A 420 -45.43 -3.76 26.36
N ALA A 421 -44.12 -3.79 26.32
CA ALA A 421 -43.28 -3.46 27.49
C ALA A 421 -43.45 -2.00 27.93
N ARG A 422 -43.54 -1.08 26.96
CA ARG A 422 -43.84 0.34 27.23
C ARG A 422 -45.20 0.50 27.93
N ASP A 423 -46.24 -0.11 27.32
CA ASP A 423 -47.63 0.05 27.78
C ASP A 423 -47.82 -0.59 29.17
N GLU A 424 -47.17 -1.72 29.43
CA GLU A 424 -47.22 -2.35 30.76
C GLU A 424 -46.52 -1.52 31.83
N LEU A 425 -45.32 -0.98 31.52
CA LEU A 425 -44.62 -0.12 32.46
C LEU A 425 -45.38 1.17 32.73
N GLU A 426 -46.05 1.74 31.72
CA GLU A 426 -46.81 2.97 31.78
C GLU A 426 -47.99 2.90 32.77
N LYS A 427 -48.67 1.76 32.91
CA LYS A 427 -49.78 1.55 33.84
C LYS A 427 -49.43 1.87 35.30
N GLY A 428 -48.18 1.68 35.68
CA GLY A 428 -47.70 1.93 37.02
C GLY A 428 -46.94 3.24 37.21
N MET A 429 -46.95 4.15 36.20
CA MET A 429 -46.22 5.43 36.25
C MET A 429 -47.14 6.61 36.49
N THR A 430 -46.64 7.60 37.20
CA THR A 430 -47.29 8.91 37.34
C THR A 430 -47.16 9.75 36.07
N GLU A 431 -48.10 10.68 35.83
CA GLU A 431 -48.03 11.61 34.69
C GLU A 431 -46.73 12.41 34.63
N LYS A 432 -46.17 12.74 35.78
CA LYS A 432 -44.87 13.42 35.88
C LYS A 432 -43.72 12.54 35.36
N GLU A 433 -43.70 11.28 35.77
CA GLU A 433 -42.68 10.31 35.30
C GLU A 433 -42.78 10.08 33.81
N LYS A 434 -44.00 9.91 33.25
CA LYS A 434 -44.27 9.77 31.83
C LYS A 434 -43.74 10.98 31.04
N SER A 435 -44.09 12.20 31.50
CA SER A 435 -43.63 13.45 30.87
C SER A 435 -42.09 13.56 30.87
N VAL A 436 -41.42 13.18 31.94
CA VAL A 436 -39.95 13.20 32.01
C VAL A 436 -39.37 12.16 31.05
N GLY A 437 -39.90 10.94 31.01
CA GLY A 437 -39.44 9.89 30.10
C GLY A 437 -39.62 10.26 28.62
N GLN A 438 -40.76 10.87 28.24
CA GLN A 438 -40.98 11.38 26.90
C GLN A 438 -39.97 12.47 26.52
N LYS A 439 -39.69 13.42 27.39
CA LYS A 439 -38.67 14.45 27.17
C LYS A 439 -37.29 13.86 27.00
N LEU A 440 -36.93 12.86 27.80
CA LEU A 440 -35.65 12.13 27.64
C LEU A 440 -35.56 11.42 26.28
N ALA A 441 -36.59 10.74 25.86
CA ALA A 441 -36.63 10.08 24.55
C ALA A 441 -36.52 11.09 23.38
N GLN A 442 -37.27 12.21 23.46
CA GLN A 442 -37.20 13.29 22.45
C GLN A 442 -35.82 13.94 22.40
N HIS A 443 -35.24 14.25 23.58
CA HIS A 443 -33.88 14.81 23.63
C HIS A 443 -32.85 13.87 23.04
N TRP A 444 -32.88 12.61 23.39
CA TRP A 444 -32.01 11.60 22.86
C TRP A 444 -32.16 11.48 21.33
N PHE A 445 -33.38 11.39 20.82
CA PHE A 445 -33.67 11.31 19.40
C PHE A 445 -33.13 12.54 18.65
N SER A 446 -33.28 13.74 19.18
CA SER A 446 -32.79 14.97 18.55
C SER A 446 -31.27 15.03 18.47
N GLN A 447 -30.55 14.51 19.48
CA GLN A 447 -29.10 14.47 19.48
C GLN A 447 -28.52 13.45 18.47
N HIS A 448 -29.25 12.39 18.16
CA HIS A 448 -28.74 11.30 17.30
C HIS A 448 -29.35 11.29 15.87
N LYS A 449 -30.30 12.20 15.60
CA LYS A 449 -30.92 12.34 14.28
C LYS A 449 -29.89 12.68 13.19
N ASN A 450 -28.91 13.51 13.47
CA ASN A 450 -27.88 13.96 12.52
C ASN A 450 -26.81 12.89 12.20
N GLN A 451 -26.77 11.77 12.94
CA GLN A 451 -25.87 10.67 12.62
C GLN A 451 -26.37 9.80 11.45
N LEU A 452 -27.65 9.87 11.11
CA LEU A 452 -28.23 9.15 9.95
C LEU A 452 -27.86 9.79 8.61
N GLU A 453 -27.58 11.09 8.56
CA GLU A 453 -27.24 11.80 7.32
C GLU A 453 -25.76 11.61 6.91
N LEU A 454 -24.95 10.94 7.74
CA LEU A 454 -23.52 10.72 7.51
C LEU A 454 -23.16 9.28 7.13
N LEU A 455 -24.14 8.38 7.04
CA LEU A 455 -23.91 7.02 6.54
C LEU A 455 -24.14 7.00 5.02
N PRO A 456 -23.12 6.71 4.19
CA PRO A 456 -23.34 6.49 2.77
C PRO A 456 -24.20 5.22 2.60
N GLY A 457 -25.31 5.38 1.84
CA GLY A 457 -26.22 4.29 1.45
C GLY A 457 -25.57 3.28 0.51
#